data_09b4b96988404ba29782e4ab34d3865b
#
_entry.id   09b4b96988404ba29782e4ab34d3865b
#
_cell.length_a   1.000
_cell.length_b   1.000
_cell.length_c   1.000
_cell.angle_alpha   90.00
_cell.angle_beta   90.00
_cell.angle_gamma   90.00
#
_symmetry.space_group_name_H-M   'P 1'
#
loop_
_entity.id
_entity.type
_entity.pdbx_description
1 polymer ?
#
loop_
_entity_poly.entity_id
_entity_poly.type
_entity_poly.pdbx_seq_one_letter_code
_entity_poly.pdbx_strand_id
1 'polypeptide(L)'
;MKKLDEYILGESTSDAIRVETRQENMDAALLLVKQCKLKLAIISHQLDPFVYDQAEFVEAIRQLALKGRHVDIRIIASEPTLIIRRGHKLVNLAGKISSYIEIRKPSSQYIKFSKAVLIADEVGYLFRESEERYTGTVNFN
;
A
#
# COMPACT_ATOMS: atom_id res chain seq x y z
N MET A 1 5.36 0.51 -25.60
CA MET A 1 4.86 0.05 -24.30
C MET A 1 4.81 1.20 -23.31
N LYS A 2 3.68 1.38 -22.65
CA LYS A 2 3.49 2.48 -21.70
C LYS A 2 4.24 2.19 -20.39
N LYS A 3 5.00 3.14 -19.88
CA LYS A 3 5.70 2.99 -18.59
C LYS A 3 4.72 3.19 -17.44
N LEU A 4 5.02 2.62 -16.27
CA LEU A 4 4.13 2.73 -15.10
C LEU A 4 3.81 4.17 -14.73
N ASP A 5 4.79 5.07 -14.82
CA ASP A 5 4.61 6.48 -14.46
C ASP A 5 3.73 7.26 -15.44
N GLU A 6 3.37 6.67 -16.57
CA GLU A 6 2.47 7.27 -17.55
C GLU A 6 0.99 6.99 -17.28
N TYR A 7 0.69 6.05 -16.35
CA TYR A 7 -0.69 5.72 -16.01
C TYR A 7 -1.24 6.72 -15.00
N ILE A 8 -2.49 7.05 -15.14
CA ILE A 8 -3.19 8.00 -14.28
C ILE A 8 -4.33 7.28 -13.55
N LEU A 9 -4.34 7.41 -12.23
CA LEU A 9 -5.36 6.78 -11.38
C LEU A 9 -6.75 7.27 -11.76
N GLY A 10 -7.65 6.34 -12.05
CA GLY A 10 -9.02 6.64 -12.40
C GLY A 10 -9.30 6.76 -13.88
N GLU A 11 -8.29 6.62 -14.75
CA GLU A 11 -8.53 6.64 -16.18
C GLU A 11 -9.15 5.32 -16.66
N SER A 12 -10.25 5.43 -17.39
CA SER A 12 -11.03 4.27 -17.83
C SER A 12 -10.32 3.38 -18.85
N THR A 13 -9.24 3.85 -19.43
CA THR A 13 -8.47 3.10 -20.43
C THR A 13 -7.33 2.30 -19.84
N SER A 14 -7.17 2.34 -18.52
CA SER A 14 -6.10 1.62 -17.84
C SER A 14 -6.38 0.12 -17.78
N ASP A 15 -5.42 -0.68 -18.23
CA ASP A 15 -5.49 -2.13 -18.18
C ASP A 15 -4.71 -2.65 -16.97
N ALA A 16 -5.01 -3.87 -16.57
CA ALA A 16 -4.23 -4.55 -15.53
C ALA A 16 -2.84 -4.86 -16.06
N ILE A 17 -1.81 -4.55 -15.27
CA ILE A 17 -0.41 -4.70 -15.65
C ILE A 17 0.23 -5.73 -14.74
N ARG A 18 0.92 -6.70 -15.32
CA ARG A 18 1.64 -7.69 -14.52
C ARG A 18 2.94 -7.09 -14.00
N VAL A 19 3.22 -7.30 -12.71
CA VAL A 19 4.49 -6.97 -12.07
C VAL A 19 5.13 -8.25 -11.56
N GLU A 20 6.45 -8.34 -11.61
CA GLU A 20 7.16 -9.58 -11.27
C GLU A 20 8.34 -9.37 -10.33
N THR A 21 8.87 -8.16 -10.23
CA THR A 21 10.05 -7.89 -9.43
C THR A 21 9.73 -7.05 -8.20
N ARG A 22 10.65 -7.09 -7.24
CA ARG A 22 10.58 -6.24 -6.06
C ARG A 22 10.49 -4.77 -6.47
N GLN A 23 11.34 -4.35 -7.38
CA GLN A 23 11.38 -2.96 -7.84
C GLN A 23 10.08 -2.53 -8.51
N GLU A 24 9.50 -3.40 -9.33
CA GLU A 24 8.20 -3.10 -9.97
C GLU A 24 7.09 -2.93 -8.94
N ASN A 25 7.09 -3.76 -7.88
CA ASN A 25 6.12 -3.63 -6.79
C ASN A 25 6.32 -2.33 -6.01
N MET A 26 7.58 -1.96 -5.73
CA MET A 26 7.89 -0.68 -5.07
C MET A 26 7.41 0.49 -5.89
N ASP A 27 7.72 0.49 -7.19
CA ASP A 27 7.34 1.56 -8.09
C ASP A 27 5.82 1.68 -8.21
N ALA A 28 5.13 0.56 -8.35
CA ALA A 28 3.68 0.54 -8.46
C ALA A 28 3.01 1.07 -7.19
N ALA A 29 3.46 0.60 -6.02
CA ALA A 29 2.92 1.06 -4.74
C ALA A 29 3.13 2.55 -4.56
N LEU A 30 4.34 3.04 -4.87
CA LEU A 30 4.67 4.46 -4.74
C LEU A 30 3.81 5.33 -5.65
N LEU A 31 3.63 4.91 -6.90
CA LEU A 31 2.82 5.66 -7.87
C LEU A 31 1.36 5.73 -7.46
N LEU A 32 0.80 4.62 -6.96
CA LEU A 32 -0.58 4.60 -6.49
C LEU A 32 -0.78 5.56 -5.32
N VAL A 33 0.15 5.56 -4.36
CA VAL A 33 0.06 6.46 -3.21
C VAL A 33 0.21 7.92 -3.62
N LYS A 34 1.15 8.21 -4.51
CA LYS A 34 1.37 9.60 -4.99
C LYS A 34 0.14 10.16 -5.69
N GLN A 35 -0.63 9.32 -6.36
CA GLN A 35 -1.84 9.75 -7.08
C GLN A 35 -3.10 9.66 -6.21
N CYS A 36 -3.06 8.97 -5.09
CA CYS A 36 -4.18 8.83 -4.17
C CYS A 36 -4.56 10.18 -3.58
N LYS A 37 -5.86 10.44 -3.42
CA LYS A 37 -6.36 11.72 -2.94
C LYS A 37 -7.06 11.64 -1.59
N LEU A 38 -7.80 10.57 -1.30
CA LEU A 38 -8.64 10.49 -0.11
C LEU A 38 -8.49 9.20 0.68
N LYS A 39 -8.55 8.05 0.03
CA LYS A 39 -8.61 6.76 0.72
C LYS A 39 -7.50 5.84 0.28
N LEU A 40 -6.76 5.34 1.24
CA LEU A 40 -5.74 4.33 0.99
C LEU A 40 -5.97 3.16 1.93
N ALA A 41 -5.99 1.95 1.39
CA ALA A 41 -6.08 0.73 2.18
C ALA A 41 -4.92 -0.19 1.84
N ILE A 42 -4.25 -0.72 2.85
CA ILE A 42 -3.18 -1.71 2.68
C ILE A 42 -3.54 -2.92 3.53
N ILE A 43 -3.57 -4.08 2.90
CA ILE A 43 -3.75 -5.36 3.58
C ILE A 43 -2.49 -6.17 3.34
N SER A 44 -1.79 -6.53 4.40
CA SER A 44 -0.51 -7.20 4.30
C SER A 44 -0.29 -8.07 5.52
N HIS A 45 0.40 -9.19 5.35
CA HIS A 45 0.70 -10.07 6.48
C HIS A 45 1.73 -9.41 7.41
N GLN A 46 2.82 -8.93 6.86
CA GLN A 46 3.94 -8.38 7.63
C GLN A 46 4.39 -6.98 7.17
N LEU A 47 3.64 -6.29 6.34
CA LEU A 47 4.01 -5.01 5.74
C LEU A 47 5.41 -5.11 5.12
N ASP A 48 5.52 -5.94 4.09
CA ASP A 48 6.78 -6.24 3.39
C ASP A 48 7.74 -5.03 3.42
N PRO A 49 8.86 -5.11 4.17
CA PRO A 49 9.74 -3.96 4.33
C PRO A 49 10.40 -3.51 3.03
N PHE A 50 10.56 -4.42 2.07
CA PHE A 50 11.15 -4.06 0.78
C PHE A 50 10.23 -3.19 -0.07
N VAL A 51 8.94 -3.20 0.21
CA VAL A 51 7.95 -2.36 -0.50
C VAL A 51 7.50 -1.19 0.36
N TYR A 52 7.19 -1.42 1.64
CA TYR A 52 6.53 -0.44 2.49
C TYR A 52 7.44 0.26 3.49
N ASP A 53 8.59 -0.31 3.84
CA ASP A 53 9.55 0.30 4.78
C ASP A 53 10.64 1.04 3.99
N GLN A 54 10.22 1.91 3.09
CA GLN A 54 11.11 2.70 2.24
C GLN A 54 10.82 4.18 2.45
N ALA A 55 11.88 4.98 2.54
CA ALA A 55 11.75 6.42 2.85
C ALA A 55 10.82 7.14 1.86
N GLU A 56 10.93 6.84 0.56
CA GLU A 56 10.10 7.48 -0.46
C GLU A 56 8.63 7.11 -0.31
N PHE A 57 8.35 5.84 0.00
CA PHE A 57 6.98 5.38 0.19
C PHE A 57 6.36 6.03 1.41
N VAL A 58 7.08 6.05 2.52
CA VAL A 58 6.61 6.64 3.78
C VAL A 58 6.38 8.14 3.61
N GLU A 59 7.26 8.83 2.88
CA GLU A 59 7.07 10.26 2.59
C GLU A 59 5.83 10.49 1.73
N ALA A 60 5.55 9.62 0.76
CA ALA A 60 4.34 9.71 -0.05
C ALA A 60 3.08 9.54 0.81
N ILE A 61 3.11 8.62 1.77
CA ILE A 61 2.01 8.45 2.74
C ILE A 61 1.83 9.72 3.57
N ARG A 62 2.91 10.30 4.05
CA ARG A 62 2.86 11.54 4.84
C ARG A 62 2.26 12.68 4.01
N GLN A 63 2.68 12.81 2.76
CA GLN A 63 2.11 13.82 1.86
C GLN A 63 0.63 13.60 1.60
N LEU A 64 0.20 12.36 1.46
CA LEU A 64 -1.22 12.04 1.33
C LEU A 64 -2.00 12.51 2.55
N ALA A 65 -1.52 12.20 3.75
CA ALA A 65 -2.17 12.61 4.99
C ALA A 65 -2.30 14.13 5.10
N LEU A 66 -1.33 14.87 4.57
CA LEU A 66 -1.33 16.34 4.62
C LEU A 66 -2.31 16.98 3.62
N LYS A 67 -2.93 16.20 2.73
CA LYS A 67 -3.89 16.75 1.75
C LYS A 67 -5.18 17.24 2.38
N GLY A 68 -5.53 16.75 3.57
CA GLY A 68 -6.70 17.23 4.27
C GLY A 68 -7.21 16.26 5.32
N ARG A 69 -8.13 16.77 6.15
CA ARG A 69 -8.70 16.01 7.28
C ARG A 69 -9.64 14.87 6.87
N HIS A 70 -10.04 14.83 5.60
CA HIS A 70 -10.91 13.77 5.09
C HIS A 70 -10.13 12.57 4.57
N VAL A 71 -8.79 12.65 4.55
CA VAL A 71 -7.94 11.54 4.14
C VAL A 71 -8.06 10.42 5.16
N ASP A 72 -8.25 9.20 4.66
CA ASP A 72 -8.40 8.01 5.48
C ASP A 72 -7.40 6.95 4.99
N ILE A 73 -6.45 6.61 5.84
CA ILE A 73 -5.42 5.62 5.53
C ILE A 73 -5.57 4.47 6.50
N ARG A 74 -5.92 3.30 5.99
CA ARG A 74 -6.16 2.10 6.79
C ARG A 74 -5.19 0.98 6.40
N ILE A 75 -4.56 0.41 7.41
CA ILE A 75 -3.61 -0.68 7.23
C ILE A 75 -4.06 -1.85 8.09
N ILE A 76 -4.20 -3.01 7.47
CA ILE A 76 -4.50 -4.26 8.16
C ILE A 76 -3.27 -5.15 8.05
N ALA A 77 -2.66 -5.48 9.19
CA ALA A 77 -1.47 -6.31 9.25
C ALA A 77 -1.72 -7.51 10.17
N SER A 78 -1.44 -8.71 9.68
CA SER A 78 -1.70 -9.95 10.43
C SER A 78 -0.72 -10.15 11.58
N GLU A 79 0.50 -9.63 11.47
CA GLU A 79 1.57 -9.81 12.44
C GLU A 79 2.11 -8.48 12.98
N PRO A 80 1.25 -7.64 13.61
CA PRO A 80 1.68 -6.30 14.03
C PRO A 80 2.78 -6.32 15.08
N THR A 81 2.76 -7.29 16.00
CA THR A 81 3.79 -7.39 17.04
C THR A 81 5.17 -7.60 16.45
N LEU A 82 5.28 -8.46 15.44
CA LEU A 82 6.55 -8.73 14.77
C LEU A 82 7.06 -7.51 14.02
N ILE A 83 6.15 -6.79 13.36
CA ILE A 83 6.47 -5.57 12.64
C ILE A 83 7.02 -4.50 13.59
N ILE A 84 6.35 -4.29 14.72
CA ILE A 84 6.75 -3.30 15.73
C ILE A 84 8.10 -3.68 16.32
N ARG A 85 8.32 -4.95 16.59
CA ARG A 85 9.58 -5.44 17.19
C ARG A 85 10.79 -5.20 16.28
N ARG A 86 10.62 -5.42 14.97
CA ARG A 86 11.69 -5.20 14.00
C ARG A 86 11.91 -3.73 13.67
N GLY A 87 10.92 -2.88 13.96
CA GLY A 87 10.90 -1.49 13.54
C GLY A 87 10.44 -1.36 12.09
N HIS A 88 9.67 -0.31 11.82
CA HIS A 88 9.12 -0.06 10.48
C HIS A 88 8.81 1.43 10.36
N LYS A 89 9.37 2.06 9.33
CA LYS A 89 9.19 3.51 9.14
C LYS A 89 7.73 3.92 9.02
N LEU A 90 6.92 3.10 8.35
CA LEU A 90 5.49 3.39 8.19
C LEU A 90 4.76 3.31 9.52
N VAL A 91 5.09 2.33 10.36
CA VAL A 91 4.51 2.19 11.70
C VAL A 91 4.90 3.39 12.57
N ASN A 92 6.14 3.85 12.46
CA ASN A 92 6.60 5.04 13.19
C ASN A 92 5.81 6.28 12.77
N LEU A 93 5.57 6.44 11.47
CA LEU A 93 4.76 7.55 10.96
C LEU A 93 3.33 7.45 11.48
N ALA A 94 2.73 6.26 11.46
CA ALA A 94 1.37 6.04 11.94
C ALA A 94 1.21 6.48 13.40
N GLY A 95 2.24 6.24 14.23
CA GLY A 95 2.23 6.69 15.61
C GLY A 95 2.25 8.21 15.77
N LYS A 96 2.90 8.90 14.83
CA LYS A 96 3.00 10.36 14.86
C LYS A 96 1.76 11.08 14.35
N ILE A 97 1.05 10.47 13.40
CA ILE A 97 -0.15 11.07 12.78
C ILE A 97 -1.34 10.10 12.86
N SER A 98 -1.60 9.57 14.06
CA SER A 98 -2.59 8.52 14.29
C SER A 98 -4.03 8.93 13.95
N SER A 99 -4.31 10.22 13.83
CA SER A 99 -5.62 10.69 13.40
C SER A 99 -5.89 10.44 11.91
N TYR A 100 -4.85 10.17 11.13
CA TYR A 100 -4.95 9.92 9.69
C TYR A 100 -4.67 8.48 9.29
N ILE A 101 -3.82 7.78 10.06
CA ILE A 101 -3.38 6.43 9.73
C ILE A 101 -3.78 5.49 10.86
N GLU A 102 -4.52 4.45 10.52
CA GLU A 102 -4.93 3.42 11.46
C GLU A 102 -4.32 2.08 11.04
N ILE A 103 -3.66 1.41 11.98
CA ILE A 103 -3.11 0.07 11.76
C ILE A 103 -3.83 -0.89 12.68
N ARG A 104 -4.46 -1.91 12.10
CA ARG A 104 -5.22 -2.91 12.85
C ARG A 104 -4.84 -4.33 12.47
N LYS A 105 -5.09 -5.23 13.39
CA LYS A 105 -5.00 -6.66 13.16
C LYS A 105 -6.33 -7.13 12.55
N PRO A 106 -6.34 -8.08 11.59
CA PRO A 106 -7.58 -8.60 11.04
C PRO A 106 -8.34 -9.39 12.08
N SER A 107 -9.65 -9.58 11.87
CA SER A 107 -10.44 -10.46 12.71
C SER A 107 -9.91 -11.90 12.60
N SER A 108 -10.20 -12.74 13.62
CA SER A 108 -9.63 -14.08 13.71
C SER A 108 -9.89 -14.96 12.49
N GLN A 109 -11.01 -14.77 11.82
CA GLN A 109 -11.34 -15.55 10.62
C GLN A 109 -10.47 -15.21 9.42
N TYR A 110 -9.81 -14.05 9.42
CA TYR A 110 -8.94 -13.61 8.32
C TYR A 110 -7.46 -13.62 8.66
N ILE A 111 -7.09 -14.16 9.82
CA ILE A 111 -5.70 -14.11 10.29
C ILE A 111 -4.74 -14.88 9.38
N LYS A 112 -5.25 -15.87 8.64
CA LYS A 112 -4.47 -16.66 7.69
C LYS A 112 -4.49 -16.09 6.26
N PHE A 113 -5.08 -14.92 6.07
CA PHE A 113 -5.12 -14.27 4.77
C PHE A 113 -3.70 -13.94 4.33
N SER A 114 -3.25 -14.55 3.24
CA SER A 114 -1.86 -14.46 2.77
C SER A 114 -1.65 -13.50 1.61
N LYS A 115 -2.72 -12.96 1.07
CA LYS A 115 -2.65 -12.06 -0.07
C LYS A 115 -2.24 -10.66 0.38
N ALA A 116 -1.57 -9.93 -0.50
CA ALA A 116 -1.14 -8.56 -0.23
C ALA A 116 -1.85 -7.63 -1.22
N VAL A 117 -2.46 -6.58 -0.69
CA VAL A 117 -3.23 -5.65 -1.51
C VAL A 117 -3.01 -4.21 -1.03
N LEU A 118 -2.88 -3.30 -1.99
CA LEU A 118 -2.92 -1.86 -1.75
C LEU A 118 -3.99 -1.28 -2.67
N ILE A 119 -4.94 -0.53 -2.11
CA ILE A 119 -6.05 0.06 -2.87
C ILE A 119 -6.04 1.57 -2.69
N ALA A 120 -5.97 2.31 -3.80
CA ALA A 120 -5.95 3.76 -3.80
C ALA A 120 -7.29 4.31 -4.31
N ASP A 121 -7.97 5.10 -3.48
CA ASP A 121 -9.25 5.77 -3.79
C ASP A 121 -10.36 4.83 -4.28
N GLU A 122 -10.29 3.56 -3.89
CA GLU A 122 -11.26 2.54 -4.31
C GLU A 122 -11.27 2.32 -5.83
N VAL A 123 -10.24 2.81 -6.54
CA VAL A 123 -10.14 2.77 -7.99
C VAL A 123 -8.98 1.91 -8.45
N GLY A 124 -7.76 2.23 -8.03
CA GLY A 124 -6.57 1.51 -8.44
C GLY A 124 -6.07 0.57 -7.34
N TYR A 125 -5.34 -0.46 -7.74
CA TYR A 125 -4.83 -1.43 -6.78
C TYR A 125 -3.51 -2.05 -7.23
N LEU A 126 -2.77 -2.55 -6.25
CA LEU A 126 -1.63 -3.46 -6.43
C LEU A 126 -1.97 -4.73 -5.65
N PHE A 127 -1.98 -5.86 -6.33
CA PHE A 127 -2.39 -7.14 -5.75
C PHE A 127 -1.33 -8.21 -5.96
N ARG A 128 -1.01 -8.95 -4.89
CA ARG A 128 -0.16 -10.14 -4.94
C ARG A 128 -0.89 -11.29 -4.26
N GLU A 129 -0.88 -12.47 -4.90
CA GLU A 129 -1.49 -13.68 -4.33
C GLU A 129 -0.81 -14.09 -3.02
N SER A 130 0.50 -13.85 -2.91
CA SER A 130 1.26 -14.15 -1.70
C SER A 130 2.27 -13.04 -1.46
N GLU A 131 2.39 -12.60 -0.22
CA GLU A 131 3.39 -11.60 0.17
C GLU A 131 4.82 -12.12 0.00
N GLU A 132 5.00 -13.44 -0.03
CA GLU A 132 6.31 -14.06 -0.23
C GLU A 132 6.80 -13.98 -1.67
N ARG A 133 5.94 -13.61 -2.61
CA ARG A 133 6.26 -13.51 -4.03
C ARG A 133 6.00 -12.12 -4.56
N TYR A 134 6.83 -11.69 -5.51
CA TYR A 134 6.67 -10.38 -6.13
C TYR A 134 5.83 -10.38 -7.41
N THR A 135 5.38 -11.55 -7.85
CA THR A 135 4.44 -11.64 -8.96
C THR A 135 3.09 -11.12 -8.54
N GLY A 136 2.57 -10.17 -9.28
CA GLY A 136 1.30 -9.56 -8.97
C GLY A 136 0.73 -8.77 -10.13
N THR A 137 -0.28 -7.97 -9.82
CA THR A 137 -0.99 -7.17 -10.81
C THR A 137 -1.21 -5.76 -10.25
N VAL A 138 -0.96 -4.76 -11.07
CA VAL A 138 -1.32 -3.38 -10.75
C VAL A 138 -2.33 -2.86 -11.77
N ASN A 139 -3.32 -2.12 -11.29
CA ASN A 139 -4.31 -1.50 -12.13
C ASN A 139 -4.58 -0.09 -11.60
N PHE A 140 -4.60 0.89 -12.49
CA PHE A 140 -4.84 2.29 -12.13
C PHE A 140 -6.29 2.71 -12.36
N ASN A 141 -7.13 1.77 -12.78
CA ASN A 141 -8.55 2.07 -12.99
C ASN A 141 -9.45 1.13 -12.23
#